data_6a3b763d93745bf25718b3189d1ad2a2
#
_entry.id   6a3b763d93745bf25718b3189d1ad2a2
#
_cell.length_a   1.000
_cell.length_b   1.000
_cell.length_c   1.000
_cell.angle_alpha   90.00
_cell.angle_beta   90.00
_cell.angle_gamma   90.00
#
_symmetry.space_group_name_H-M   'P 1'
#
loop_
_entity.id
_entity.type
_entity.pdbx_description
1 polymer ?
#
loop_
_entity_poly.entity_id
_entity_poly.type
_entity_poly.pdbx_seq_one_letter_code
_entity_poly.pdbx_strand_id
1 'polypeptide(L)'
;VRIKQTLSAVILGLGLATTAFADQGVRLASGFTDFTTWNLFGTATAANTTPGNGFTYSNLRLTAPSVGDSFGAGFAPDAITLDFNQSFTFDFHFFIPVSNALRGDGLTFTLVGTPAVGTGGSGLGYDGLGANSLAFAVDTFHFSGDPVSPSIQVLQGGSATPLAFKETVLGDNIRDPDFQFYAAVVYTPSGNNDEKGTLTGSILHTNLGTFEVSAAVDLSGVGIAEVDAFGQPVHTVYYGFTAANGLAMDGHIITSAVPVPEPSTYAMLLAGLALLSAMARRRTSPACLGV
;
A
#
# COMPACT_ATOMS: atom_id res chain seq x y z
N VAL A 1 34.61 -36.28 54.79
CA VAL A 1 33.94 -36.33 53.47
C VAL A 1 32.87 -35.26 53.49
N ARG A 2 33.08 -34.13 52.76
CA ARG A 2 32.05 -33.07 52.59
C ARG A 2 31.41 -33.21 51.24
N ILE A 3 30.15 -33.58 51.24
CA ILE A 3 29.31 -33.62 50.06
C ILE A 3 28.79 -32.18 49.79
N LYS A 4 29.25 -31.55 48.70
CA LYS A 4 28.67 -30.32 48.20
C LYS A 4 27.43 -30.68 47.37
N GLN A 5 26.25 -30.34 47.85
CA GLN A 5 25.02 -30.35 47.06
C GLN A 5 24.96 -29.09 46.24
N THR A 6 25.06 -29.23 44.93
CA THR A 6 24.77 -28.17 43.96
C THR A 6 23.28 -28.13 43.70
N LEU A 7 22.62 -27.10 44.16
CA LEU A 7 21.22 -26.81 43.88
C LEU A 7 21.13 -26.20 42.47
N SER A 8 20.66 -27.00 41.50
CA SER A 8 20.35 -26.49 40.18
C SER A 8 18.95 -25.86 40.22
N ALA A 9 18.89 -24.53 40.16
CA ALA A 9 17.65 -23.80 39.98
C ALA A 9 17.20 -23.91 38.51
N VAL A 10 16.15 -24.71 38.28
CA VAL A 10 15.43 -24.71 37.00
C VAL A 10 14.53 -23.47 36.98
N ILE A 11 14.94 -22.44 36.28
CA ILE A 11 14.07 -21.30 35.96
C ILE A 11 13.16 -21.76 34.85
N LEU A 12 11.93 -22.09 35.20
CA LEU A 12 10.83 -22.30 34.26
C LEU A 12 10.40 -20.91 33.75
N GLY A 13 11.00 -20.44 32.68
CA GLY A 13 10.55 -19.25 31.98
C GLY A 13 9.22 -19.54 31.32
N LEU A 14 8.10 -19.13 31.94
CA LEU A 14 6.85 -18.97 31.22
C LEU A 14 7.06 -17.79 30.23
N GLY A 15 7.46 -18.14 29.03
CA GLY A 15 7.35 -17.24 27.90
C GLY A 15 5.86 -17.05 27.61
N LEU A 16 5.30 -15.93 28.04
CA LEU A 16 4.09 -15.40 27.43
C LEU A 16 4.44 -15.13 25.97
N ALA A 17 4.14 -16.09 25.12
CA ALA A 17 4.07 -15.83 23.69
C ALA A 17 2.91 -14.83 23.50
N THR A 18 3.22 -13.53 23.50
CA THR A 18 2.37 -12.57 22.84
C THR A 18 2.40 -12.98 21.38
N THR A 19 1.35 -13.64 20.92
CA THR A 19 1.10 -13.78 19.50
C THR A 19 0.93 -12.36 18.99
N ALA A 20 2.01 -11.78 18.48
CA ALA A 20 1.91 -10.62 17.62
C ALA A 20 1.12 -11.14 16.42
N PHE A 21 -0.16 -10.80 16.34
CA PHE A 21 -0.96 -11.07 15.16
C PHE A 21 -0.25 -10.39 14.01
N ALA A 22 0.11 -11.16 13.00
CA ALA A 22 0.77 -10.62 11.82
C ALA A 22 -0.22 -9.65 11.16
N ASP A 23 0.23 -8.42 10.92
CA ASP A 23 -0.52 -7.44 10.13
C ASP A 23 -0.79 -8.07 8.75
N GLN A 24 -2.06 -8.25 8.40
CA GLN A 24 -2.47 -8.94 7.19
C GLN A 24 -2.33 -8.09 5.92
N GLY A 25 -2.03 -6.82 6.04
CA GLY A 25 -1.98 -5.90 4.90
C GLY A 25 -0.77 -6.08 3.99
N VAL A 26 -0.71 -5.24 2.97
CA VAL A 26 0.37 -5.20 1.97
C VAL A 26 1.11 -3.87 2.03
N ARG A 27 2.42 -3.93 2.17
CA ARG A 27 3.31 -2.77 2.28
C ARG A 27 3.91 -2.42 0.91
N LEU A 28 3.15 -1.70 0.09
CA LEU A 28 3.60 -1.31 -1.26
C LEU A 28 4.67 -0.21 -1.24
N ALA A 29 4.71 0.61 -0.19
CA ALA A 29 5.70 1.68 -0.04
C ALA A 29 7.08 1.17 0.38
N SER A 30 7.17 0.02 1.05
CA SER A 30 8.42 -0.53 1.59
C SER A 30 9.12 -1.53 0.68
N GLY A 31 8.49 -1.95 -0.43
CA GLY A 31 9.00 -2.91 -1.39
C GLY A 31 8.83 -2.46 -2.83
N PHE A 32 9.47 -3.19 -3.76
CA PHE A 32 9.23 -2.98 -5.17
C PHE A 32 7.99 -3.75 -5.62
N THR A 33 7.03 -3.03 -6.17
CA THR A 33 5.83 -3.59 -6.81
C THR A 33 5.91 -3.34 -8.31
N ASP A 34 5.86 -4.41 -9.10
CA ASP A 34 5.81 -4.30 -10.56
C ASP A 34 4.35 -4.13 -11.02
N PHE A 35 3.93 -2.90 -11.25
CA PHE A 35 2.59 -2.59 -11.70
C PHE A 35 2.30 -3.06 -13.14
N THR A 36 3.33 -3.45 -13.92
CA THR A 36 3.09 -3.97 -15.27
C THR A 36 2.42 -5.34 -15.29
N THR A 37 2.38 -6.02 -14.13
CA THR A 37 1.69 -7.30 -13.94
C THR A 37 0.25 -7.15 -13.45
N TRP A 38 -0.20 -5.92 -13.16
CA TRP A 38 -1.52 -5.65 -12.58
C TRP A 38 -2.64 -5.70 -13.62
N ASN A 39 -3.84 -6.00 -13.17
CA ASN A 39 -5.07 -5.94 -13.98
C ASN A 39 -5.49 -4.48 -14.15
N LEU A 40 -5.43 -3.97 -15.38
CA LEU A 40 -5.69 -2.57 -15.71
C LEU A 40 -7.06 -2.41 -16.36
N PHE A 41 -7.79 -1.34 -15.98
CA PHE A 41 -9.12 -1.02 -16.49
C PHE A 41 -9.19 0.45 -16.90
N GLY A 42 -10.09 0.76 -17.86
CA GLY A 42 -10.29 2.13 -18.33
C GLY A 42 -9.02 2.72 -18.96
N THR A 43 -8.62 3.90 -18.50
CA THR A 43 -7.46 4.63 -19.02
C THR A 43 -6.14 4.29 -18.32
N ALA A 44 -6.13 3.35 -17.39
CA ALA A 44 -4.95 2.99 -16.63
C ALA A 44 -3.85 2.40 -17.52
N THR A 45 -2.61 2.75 -17.23
CA THR A 45 -1.40 2.21 -17.86
C THR A 45 -0.32 1.98 -16.82
N ALA A 46 0.56 1.00 -17.05
CA ALA A 46 1.70 0.76 -16.17
C ALA A 46 3.00 0.66 -16.96
N ALA A 47 4.10 1.15 -16.36
CA ALA A 47 5.42 1.10 -16.98
C ALA A 47 6.53 1.09 -15.93
N ASN A 48 7.60 0.37 -16.24
CA ASN A 48 8.85 0.42 -15.49
C ASN A 48 9.84 1.35 -16.16
N THR A 49 10.52 2.19 -15.38
CA THR A 49 11.53 3.14 -15.87
C THR A 49 12.77 3.11 -14.98
N THR A 50 13.95 3.26 -15.58
CA THR A 50 15.24 3.34 -14.87
C THR A 50 15.98 4.60 -15.35
N PRO A 51 15.70 5.77 -14.78
CA PRO A 51 16.20 7.05 -15.31
C PRO A 51 17.67 7.36 -15.03
N GLY A 52 18.45 6.42 -14.53
CA GLY A 52 19.89 6.61 -14.27
C GLY A 52 20.22 7.34 -12.95
N ASN A 53 19.23 7.61 -12.12
CA ASN A 53 19.38 8.21 -10.78
C ASN A 53 19.66 7.16 -9.66
N GLY A 54 19.98 5.93 -10.02
CA GLY A 54 20.20 4.83 -9.08
C GLY A 54 18.92 4.12 -8.61
N PHE A 55 17.78 4.38 -9.25
CA PHE A 55 16.51 3.73 -8.94
C PHE A 55 15.82 3.19 -10.19
N THR A 56 15.12 2.06 -10.04
CA THR A 56 14.09 1.60 -10.97
C THR A 56 12.73 1.92 -10.35
N TYR A 57 11.88 2.56 -11.13
CA TYR A 57 10.51 2.91 -10.75
C TYR A 57 9.53 2.05 -11.53
N SER A 58 8.50 1.57 -10.85
CA SER A 58 7.28 1.06 -11.45
C SER A 58 6.17 2.06 -11.19
N ASN A 59 5.49 2.50 -12.24
CA ASN A 59 4.44 3.50 -12.16
C ASN A 59 3.14 2.93 -12.71
N LEU A 60 2.08 3.03 -11.93
CA LEU A 60 0.71 2.82 -12.34
C LEU A 60 0.06 4.20 -12.53
N ARG A 61 -0.12 4.61 -13.77
CA ARG A 61 -0.82 5.84 -14.13
C ARG A 61 -2.29 5.52 -14.37
N LEU A 62 -3.15 6.01 -13.52
CA LEU A 62 -4.61 5.79 -13.58
C LEU A 62 -5.27 6.74 -14.57
N THR A 63 -4.90 8.04 -14.55
CA THR A 63 -5.37 9.06 -15.50
C THR A 63 -4.20 9.89 -16.03
N ALA A 64 -4.39 10.54 -17.16
CA ALA A 64 -3.42 11.45 -17.75
C ALA A 64 -3.75 12.91 -17.42
N PRO A 65 -2.74 13.80 -17.19
CA PRO A 65 -2.95 15.15 -16.70
C PRO A 65 -3.64 16.12 -17.68
N SER A 66 -3.89 15.68 -18.91
CA SER A 66 -4.49 16.53 -19.96
C SER A 66 -5.66 15.87 -20.68
N VAL A 67 -6.26 14.85 -20.05
CA VAL A 67 -7.39 14.11 -20.61
C VAL A 67 -8.55 14.16 -19.64
N GLY A 68 -9.57 14.94 -20.02
CA GLY A 68 -10.85 14.99 -19.30
C GLY A 68 -11.70 13.75 -19.57
N ASP A 69 -12.77 13.61 -18.79
CA ASP A 69 -13.72 12.49 -18.86
C ASP A 69 -13.03 11.13 -18.93
N SER A 70 -11.94 10.99 -18.16
CA SER A 70 -11.13 9.78 -18.12
C SER A 70 -11.15 9.16 -16.72
N PHE A 71 -11.19 7.84 -16.68
CA PHE A 71 -11.16 7.08 -15.43
C PHE A 71 -10.42 5.77 -15.63
N GLY A 72 -9.63 5.39 -14.66
CA GLY A 72 -8.80 4.20 -14.71
C GLY A 72 -8.67 3.52 -13.37
N ALA A 73 -8.42 2.22 -13.41
CA ALA A 73 -8.14 1.43 -12.24
C ALA A 73 -7.03 0.41 -12.51
N GLY A 74 -6.29 0.08 -11.46
CA GLY A 74 -5.33 -1.01 -11.47
C GLY A 74 -5.46 -1.82 -10.18
N PHE A 75 -5.61 -3.12 -10.31
CA PHE A 75 -5.73 -4.05 -9.19
C PHE A 75 -4.63 -5.09 -9.25
N ALA A 76 -4.17 -5.53 -8.08
CA ALA A 76 -3.23 -6.64 -7.96
C ALA A 76 -3.71 -7.86 -8.77
N PRO A 77 -2.79 -8.63 -9.39
CA PRO A 77 -3.18 -9.75 -10.23
C PRO A 77 -3.89 -10.85 -9.45
N ASP A 78 -3.51 -11.03 -8.18
CA ASP A 78 -4.05 -12.05 -7.31
C ASP A 78 -4.82 -11.41 -6.15
N ALA A 79 -5.92 -12.04 -5.78
CA ALA A 79 -6.67 -11.70 -4.58
C ALA A 79 -5.87 -12.14 -3.34
N ILE A 80 -6.11 -11.46 -2.23
CA ILE A 80 -5.62 -11.84 -0.91
C ILE A 80 -6.79 -12.24 0.00
N THR A 81 -6.50 -13.03 1.01
CA THR A 81 -7.47 -13.40 2.04
C THR A 81 -7.23 -12.57 3.29
N LEU A 82 -8.27 -11.90 3.78
CA LEU A 82 -8.26 -11.11 5.01
C LEU A 82 -9.29 -11.66 5.99
N ASP A 83 -8.89 -11.74 7.26
CA ASP A 83 -9.80 -11.91 8.41
C ASP A 83 -10.11 -10.51 8.98
N PHE A 84 -11.33 -10.04 8.82
CA PHE A 84 -11.73 -8.71 9.31
C PHE A 84 -11.93 -8.64 10.84
N ASN A 85 -11.73 -9.71 11.56
CA ASN A 85 -11.58 -9.70 13.01
C ASN A 85 -10.13 -9.44 13.44
N GLN A 86 -9.22 -9.26 12.49
CA GLN A 86 -7.82 -8.90 12.70
C GLN A 86 -7.50 -7.56 12.01
N SER A 87 -6.47 -6.87 12.51
CA SER A 87 -6.00 -5.63 11.88
C SER A 87 -5.30 -5.90 10.56
N PHE A 88 -5.41 -4.93 9.64
CA PHE A 88 -4.58 -4.88 8.44
C PHE A 88 -4.06 -3.47 8.17
N THR A 89 -2.97 -3.40 7.42
CA THR A 89 -2.42 -2.13 6.96
C THR A 89 -2.01 -2.24 5.50
N PHE A 90 -2.41 -1.25 4.71
CA PHE A 90 -1.88 -1.00 3.37
C PHE A 90 -1.15 0.34 3.38
N ASP A 91 0.00 0.39 2.71
CA ASP A 91 0.69 1.65 2.48
C ASP A 91 1.19 1.75 1.04
N PHE A 92 1.29 2.97 0.54
CA PHE A 92 1.71 3.21 -0.83
C PHE A 92 2.23 4.64 -1.02
N HIS A 93 2.92 4.86 -2.12
CA HIS A 93 3.27 6.20 -2.58
C HIS A 93 2.42 6.60 -3.77
N PHE A 94 1.96 7.83 -3.76
CA PHE A 94 1.29 8.41 -4.92
C PHE A 94 1.86 9.80 -5.25
N PHE A 95 1.56 10.23 -6.45
CA PHE A 95 2.02 11.50 -6.95
C PHE A 95 1.01 12.06 -7.96
N ILE A 96 0.74 13.36 -7.89
CA ILE A 96 -0.18 14.07 -8.76
C ILE A 96 0.61 15.15 -9.48
N PRO A 97 1.03 14.95 -10.75
CA PRO A 97 1.78 15.94 -11.49
C PRO A 97 0.93 17.18 -11.76
N VAL A 98 1.59 18.34 -11.79
CA VAL A 98 0.94 19.60 -12.10
C VAL A 98 0.30 19.54 -13.48
N SER A 99 -0.97 19.95 -13.57
CA SER A 99 -1.71 20.17 -14.80
C SER A 99 -1.94 21.67 -15.02
N ASN A 100 -1.98 22.12 -16.26
CA ASN A 100 -2.27 23.54 -16.61
C ASN A 100 -3.76 23.83 -16.71
N ALA A 101 -4.63 22.83 -16.58
CA ALA A 101 -6.10 22.92 -16.67
C ALA A 101 -6.75 23.07 -15.29
N LEU A 102 -8.09 23.12 -15.27
CA LEU A 102 -8.86 22.85 -14.06
C LEU A 102 -8.43 21.51 -13.50
N ARG A 103 -8.20 21.45 -12.20
CA ARG A 103 -7.52 20.34 -11.52
C ARG A 103 -8.51 19.48 -10.76
N GLY A 104 -8.44 18.18 -10.97
CA GLY A 104 -9.29 17.17 -10.32
C GLY A 104 -9.29 15.83 -11.08
N ASP A 105 -10.07 14.84 -10.70
CA ASP A 105 -10.95 14.90 -9.51
C ASP A 105 -10.31 14.23 -8.29
N GLY A 106 -9.57 13.13 -8.46
CA GLY A 106 -8.88 12.46 -7.37
C GLY A 106 -8.62 10.98 -7.63
N LEU A 107 -8.12 10.31 -6.59
CA LEU A 107 -7.78 8.89 -6.61
C LEU A 107 -8.24 8.18 -5.34
N THR A 108 -8.34 6.84 -5.41
CA THR A 108 -8.60 6.00 -4.24
C THR A 108 -7.62 4.85 -4.13
N PHE A 109 -7.34 4.41 -2.91
CA PHE A 109 -7.00 3.03 -2.60
C PHE A 109 -8.30 2.26 -2.35
N THR A 110 -8.43 1.04 -2.90
CA THR A 110 -9.73 0.33 -2.91
C THR A 110 -9.54 -1.17 -2.64
N LEU A 111 -10.42 -1.71 -1.80
CA LEU A 111 -10.65 -3.15 -1.64
C LEU A 111 -11.96 -3.52 -2.31
N VAL A 112 -11.98 -4.58 -3.14
CA VAL A 112 -13.17 -5.05 -3.85
C VAL A 112 -13.23 -6.59 -3.91
N GLY A 113 -14.43 -7.13 -4.06
CA GLY A 113 -14.59 -8.55 -4.35
C GLY A 113 -14.31 -8.90 -5.82
N THR A 114 -14.52 -7.96 -6.72
CA THR A 114 -14.28 -8.13 -8.17
C THR A 114 -13.66 -6.86 -8.75
N PRO A 115 -12.46 -6.94 -9.35
CA PRO A 115 -11.81 -5.81 -9.99
C PRO A 115 -12.65 -5.21 -11.12
N ALA A 116 -12.80 -3.90 -11.08
CA ALA A 116 -13.48 -3.11 -12.11
C ALA A 116 -13.07 -1.63 -11.99
N VAL A 117 -13.58 -0.80 -12.88
CA VAL A 117 -13.51 0.67 -12.74
C VAL A 117 -14.93 1.21 -12.68
N GLY A 118 -15.18 2.15 -11.77
CA GLY A 118 -16.46 2.80 -11.58
C GLY A 118 -16.64 4.03 -12.47
N THR A 119 -17.40 5.02 -11.99
CA THR A 119 -17.73 6.22 -12.76
C THR A 119 -16.62 7.28 -12.73
N GLY A 120 -16.60 8.13 -13.75
CA GLY A 120 -15.66 9.24 -13.89
C GLY A 120 -16.00 10.46 -13.02
N GLY A 121 -15.20 11.53 -13.14
CA GLY A 121 -15.42 12.77 -12.42
C GLY A 121 -15.37 12.59 -10.90
N SER A 122 -16.28 13.21 -10.16
CA SER A 122 -16.42 13.09 -8.69
C SER A 122 -16.66 11.67 -8.19
N GLY A 123 -16.96 10.71 -9.09
CA GLY A 123 -17.01 9.29 -8.77
C GLY A 123 -15.67 8.65 -8.50
N LEU A 124 -14.54 9.34 -8.78
CA LEU A 124 -13.15 8.94 -8.51
C LEU A 124 -12.76 7.56 -9.10
N GLY A 125 -13.52 7.05 -10.10
CA GLY A 125 -13.41 5.69 -10.59
C GLY A 125 -13.85 4.62 -9.58
N TYR A 126 -14.36 5.02 -8.43
CA TYR A 126 -14.83 4.17 -7.35
C TYR A 126 -16.36 4.01 -7.33
N ASP A 127 -17.09 5.10 -7.60
CA ASP A 127 -18.56 5.08 -7.57
C ASP A 127 -19.11 4.04 -8.56
N GLY A 128 -20.02 3.19 -8.09
CA GLY A 128 -20.54 2.07 -8.87
C GLY A 128 -19.79 0.74 -8.78
N LEU A 129 -18.71 0.64 -8.00
CA LEU A 129 -18.00 -0.64 -7.79
C LEU A 129 -18.79 -1.68 -6.97
N GLY A 130 -19.92 -1.26 -6.39
CA GLY A 130 -20.85 -2.15 -5.71
C GLY A 130 -20.63 -2.28 -4.21
N ALA A 131 -21.61 -2.94 -3.55
CA ALA A 131 -21.69 -3.00 -2.09
C ALA A 131 -20.50 -3.70 -1.41
N ASN A 132 -19.77 -4.55 -2.13
CA ASN A 132 -18.64 -5.33 -1.63
C ASN A 132 -17.29 -4.59 -1.73
N SER A 133 -17.32 -3.26 -1.67
CA SER A 133 -16.14 -2.41 -1.79
C SER A 133 -15.96 -1.46 -0.63
N LEU A 134 -14.70 -1.10 -0.38
CA LEU A 134 -14.24 -0.13 0.62
C LEU A 134 -13.12 0.71 0.00
N ALA A 135 -13.07 2.01 0.29
CA ALA A 135 -11.98 2.84 -0.20
C ALA A 135 -11.52 3.91 0.79
N PHE A 136 -10.25 4.28 0.66
CA PHE A 136 -9.67 5.53 1.13
C PHE A 136 -9.40 6.42 -0.08
N ALA A 137 -9.97 7.63 -0.09
CA ALA A 137 -9.89 8.54 -1.21
C ALA A 137 -9.07 9.79 -0.89
N VAL A 138 -8.40 10.31 -1.90
CA VAL A 138 -7.80 11.65 -1.97
C VAL A 138 -8.55 12.40 -3.06
N ASP A 139 -9.46 13.27 -2.64
CA ASP A 139 -10.28 14.10 -3.51
C ASP A 139 -9.59 15.46 -3.69
N THR A 140 -9.35 15.85 -4.92
CA THR A 140 -8.58 17.04 -5.27
C THR A 140 -9.39 18.13 -5.96
N PHE A 141 -10.70 17.91 -6.15
CA PHE A 141 -11.60 18.86 -6.77
C PHE A 141 -12.94 18.95 -6.05
N HIS A 142 -13.28 20.13 -5.57
CA HIS A 142 -14.58 20.38 -4.96
C HIS A 142 -15.66 20.54 -6.02
N PHE A 143 -16.64 19.65 -6.01
CA PHE A 143 -17.86 19.75 -6.78
C PHE A 143 -19.05 20.00 -5.84
N SER A 144 -20.20 20.39 -6.37
CA SER A 144 -21.39 20.70 -5.57
C SER A 144 -21.80 19.50 -4.67
N GLY A 145 -21.76 19.71 -3.37
CA GLY A 145 -22.10 18.68 -2.37
C GLY A 145 -20.91 17.88 -1.80
N ASP A 146 -19.72 18.02 -2.41
CA ASP A 146 -18.52 17.36 -1.91
C ASP A 146 -17.86 18.19 -0.79
N PRO A 147 -17.02 17.56 0.07
CA PRO A 147 -16.15 18.28 0.99
C PRO A 147 -15.22 19.27 0.26
N VAL A 148 -14.79 20.32 0.96
CA VAL A 148 -13.82 21.27 0.40
C VAL A 148 -12.50 20.55 0.11
N SER A 149 -12.04 20.62 -1.13
CA SER A 149 -10.84 19.94 -1.61
C SER A 149 -9.58 20.80 -1.51
N PRO A 150 -8.38 20.20 -1.35
CA PRO A 150 -8.16 18.75 -1.22
C PRO A 150 -8.68 18.18 0.10
N SER A 151 -9.35 17.05 0.03
CA SER A 151 -9.83 16.31 1.21
C SER A 151 -9.41 14.84 1.13
N ILE A 152 -9.34 14.20 2.29
CA ILE A 152 -9.20 12.75 2.40
C ILE A 152 -10.48 12.17 2.97
N GLN A 153 -10.87 11.00 2.47
CA GLN A 153 -12.21 10.47 2.71
C GLN A 153 -12.18 8.95 2.93
N VAL A 154 -13.11 8.43 3.70
CA VAL A 154 -13.42 6.99 3.79
C VAL A 154 -14.74 6.75 3.07
N LEU A 155 -14.72 5.85 2.08
CA LEU A 155 -15.88 5.49 1.23
C LEU A 155 -16.18 4.00 1.40
N GLN A 156 -17.46 3.62 1.27
CA GLN A 156 -17.88 2.22 1.33
C GLN A 156 -19.06 1.95 0.40
N GLY A 157 -19.17 0.71 -0.07
CA GLY A 157 -20.33 0.23 -0.81
C GLY A 157 -20.42 0.75 -2.23
N GLY A 158 -19.32 1.19 -2.84
CA GLY A 158 -19.30 1.75 -4.18
C GLY A 158 -20.02 3.08 -4.27
N SER A 159 -20.05 3.88 -3.22
CA SER A 159 -20.62 5.22 -3.18
C SER A 159 -19.51 6.25 -2.98
N ALA A 160 -19.51 7.31 -3.79
CA ALA A 160 -18.63 8.45 -3.61
C ALA A 160 -19.05 9.36 -2.44
N THR A 161 -20.21 9.12 -1.81
CA THR A 161 -20.59 9.84 -0.58
C THR A 161 -19.76 9.33 0.59
N PRO A 162 -18.95 10.18 1.25
CA PRO A 162 -18.03 9.73 2.29
C PRO A 162 -18.75 9.35 3.60
N LEU A 163 -18.29 8.27 4.25
CA LEU A 163 -18.64 7.96 5.64
C LEU A 163 -18.01 8.96 6.61
N ALA A 164 -16.79 9.40 6.30
CA ALA A 164 -16.08 10.46 6.98
C ALA A 164 -15.13 11.14 6.02
N PHE A 165 -14.82 12.41 6.29
CA PHE A 165 -13.84 13.17 5.53
C PHE A 165 -13.04 14.11 6.42
N LYS A 166 -11.88 14.51 5.92
CA LYS A 166 -11.03 15.54 6.50
C LYS A 166 -10.54 16.47 5.38
N GLU A 167 -10.95 17.72 5.46
CA GLU A 167 -10.38 18.77 4.61
C GLU A 167 -8.91 19.00 4.99
N THR A 168 -8.07 19.16 3.99
CA THR A 168 -6.64 19.39 4.21
C THR A 168 -6.28 20.85 3.89
N VAL A 169 -5.17 21.32 4.46
CA VAL A 169 -4.62 22.65 4.14
C VAL A 169 -3.60 22.57 2.99
N LEU A 170 -3.55 21.47 2.27
CA LEU A 170 -2.56 21.25 1.21
C LEU A 170 -2.73 22.22 0.04
N GLY A 171 -3.97 22.58 -0.32
CA GLY A 171 -4.20 23.39 -1.50
C GLY A 171 -3.51 22.81 -2.73
N ASP A 172 -2.82 23.66 -3.48
CA ASP A 172 -2.05 23.22 -4.66
C ASP A 172 -0.82 22.34 -4.35
N ASN A 173 -0.36 22.29 -3.10
CA ASN A 173 0.76 21.42 -2.71
C ASN A 173 0.46 19.93 -2.86
N ILE A 174 -0.81 19.53 -3.00
CA ILE A 174 -1.17 18.15 -3.37
C ILE A 174 -0.66 17.76 -4.76
N ARG A 175 -0.28 18.75 -5.58
CA ARG A 175 0.21 18.63 -6.96
C ARG A 175 1.66 19.06 -7.10
N ASP A 176 2.49 18.71 -6.16
CA ASP A 176 3.91 19.00 -6.20
C ASP A 176 4.60 18.05 -7.18
N PRO A 177 5.25 18.55 -8.27
CA PRO A 177 5.91 17.70 -9.25
C PRO A 177 7.14 16.96 -8.69
N ASP A 178 7.73 17.46 -7.63
CA ASP A 178 8.95 16.94 -7.02
C ASP A 178 8.67 16.09 -5.79
N PHE A 179 7.38 15.92 -5.41
CA PHE A 179 7.01 15.29 -4.17
C PHE A 179 6.09 14.09 -4.34
N GLN A 180 6.47 12.98 -3.73
CA GLN A 180 5.63 11.80 -3.58
C GLN A 180 5.00 11.79 -2.19
N PHE A 181 3.69 11.60 -2.14
CA PHE A 181 2.98 11.40 -0.88
C PHE A 181 3.10 9.95 -0.44
N TYR A 182 3.35 9.76 0.85
CA TYR A 182 3.15 8.48 1.50
C TYR A 182 1.72 8.44 2.04
N ALA A 183 1.01 7.38 1.74
CA ALA A 183 -0.32 7.10 2.26
C ALA A 183 -0.35 5.79 3.02
N ALA A 184 -1.16 5.74 4.08
CA ALA A 184 -1.41 4.51 4.82
C ALA A 184 -2.91 4.37 5.11
N VAL A 185 -3.41 3.15 5.01
CA VAL A 185 -4.77 2.75 5.34
C VAL A 185 -4.70 1.64 6.37
N VAL A 186 -5.17 1.91 7.57
CA VAL A 186 -5.12 1.00 8.72
C VAL A 186 -6.53 0.65 9.16
N TYR A 187 -6.81 -0.63 9.28
CA TYR A 187 -8.03 -1.12 9.88
C TYR A 187 -7.75 -1.70 11.27
N THR A 188 -8.57 -1.32 12.24
CA THR A 188 -8.55 -1.85 13.60
C THR A 188 -9.92 -2.41 13.93
N PRO A 189 -10.05 -3.73 14.20
CA PRO A 189 -11.32 -4.37 14.50
C PRO A 189 -11.86 -3.89 15.85
N SER A 190 -13.18 -4.01 16.03
CA SER A 190 -13.89 -3.68 17.28
C SER A 190 -13.50 -4.59 18.46
N GLY A 191 -12.98 -5.79 18.15
CA GLY A 191 -12.71 -6.86 19.12
C GLY A 191 -13.92 -7.75 19.46
N ASN A 192 -15.05 -7.54 18.80
CA ASN A 192 -16.30 -8.29 19.06
C ASN A 192 -16.50 -9.48 18.12
N ASN A 193 -15.57 -9.79 17.23
CA ASN A 193 -15.69 -10.80 16.15
C ASN A 193 -16.96 -10.57 15.28
N ASP A 194 -17.21 -9.31 14.95
CA ASP A 194 -18.39 -8.87 14.18
C ASP A 194 -18.00 -8.21 12.85
N GLU A 195 -16.73 -8.32 12.46
CA GLU A 195 -16.14 -7.73 11.23
C GLU A 195 -16.36 -6.21 11.12
N LYS A 196 -16.57 -5.57 12.28
CA LYS A 196 -16.71 -4.12 12.42
C LYS A 196 -15.48 -3.55 13.08
N GLY A 197 -15.21 -2.29 12.77
CA GLY A 197 -14.05 -1.62 13.34
C GLY A 197 -13.92 -0.19 12.87
N THR A 198 -12.70 0.31 12.93
CA THR A 198 -12.35 1.65 12.46
C THR A 198 -11.37 1.55 11.32
N LEU A 199 -11.68 2.17 10.19
CA LEU A 199 -10.74 2.42 9.12
C LEU A 199 -10.15 3.82 9.29
N THR A 200 -8.83 3.89 9.33
CA THR A 200 -8.06 5.14 9.38
C THR A 200 -7.23 5.27 8.13
N GLY A 201 -7.48 6.31 7.35
CA GLY A 201 -6.66 6.68 6.20
C GLY A 201 -5.82 7.90 6.51
N SER A 202 -4.57 7.91 6.09
CA SER A 202 -3.67 9.03 6.29
C SER A 202 -2.81 9.32 5.06
N ILE A 203 -2.43 10.60 4.89
CA ILE A 203 -1.40 11.03 3.95
C ILE A 203 -0.35 11.85 4.69
N LEU A 204 0.91 11.65 4.35
CA LEU A 204 2.04 12.38 4.90
C LEU A 204 2.64 13.29 3.83
N HIS A 205 2.73 14.58 4.17
CA HIS A 205 3.53 15.57 3.45
C HIS A 205 4.71 15.98 4.32
N THR A 206 5.92 15.94 3.79
CA THR A 206 7.17 16.13 4.56
C THR A 206 7.20 17.45 5.34
N ASN A 207 6.68 18.53 4.76
CA ASN A 207 6.75 19.86 5.35
C ASN A 207 5.47 20.30 6.07
N LEU A 208 4.32 19.70 5.74
CA LEU A 208 3.00 20.11 6.25
C LEU A 208 2.43 19.10 7.27
N GLY A 209 3.11 17.96 7.47
CA GLY A 209 2.73 16.95 8.45
C GLY A 209 1.75 15.91 7.91
N THR A 210 1.11 15.22 8.83
CA THR A 210 0.17 14.13 8.53
C THR A 210 -1.27 14.62 8.61
N PHE A 211 -2.06 14.26 7.61
CA PHE A 211 -3.51 14.43 7.60
C PHE A 211 -4.15 13.07 7.74
N GLU A 212 -5.15 12.95 8.60
CA GLU A 212 -5.78 11.68 8.96
C GLU A 212 -7.30 11.81 8.99
N VAL A 213 -7.99 10.77 8.54
CA VAL A 213 -9.44 10.60 8.61
C VAL A 213 -9.76 9.20 9.13
N SER A 214 -10.74 9.08 10.01
CA SER A 214 -11.20 7.79 10.55
C SER A 214 -12.72 7.67 10.45
N ALA A 215 -13.19 6.47 10.11
CA ALA A 215 -14.60 6.13 10.09
C ALA A 215 -14.84 4.76 10.73
N ALA A 216 -15.99 4.62 11.40
CA ALA A 216 -16.51 3.30 11.73
C ALA A 216 -16.98 2.62 10.44
N VAL A 217 -16.58 1.36 10.23
CA VAL A 217 -16.91 0.58 9.04
C VAL A 217 -17.45 -0.81 9.44
N ASP A 218 -18.31 -1.36 8.60
CA ASP A 218 -18.78 -2.74 8.67
C ASP A 218 -18.24 -3.48 7.45
N LEU A 219 -17.27 -4.38 7.66
CA LEU A 219 -16.58 -5.07 6.58
C LEU A 219 -17.22 -6.41 6.20
N SER A 220 -18.28 -6.83 6.88
CA SER A 220 -18.96 -8.12 6.63
C SER A 220 -19.45 -8.29 5.19
N GLY A 221 -19.66 -7.20 4.45
CA GLY A 221 -20.04 -7.20 3.04
C GLY A 221 -18.88 -6.93 2.07
N VAL A 222 -17.65 -6.67 2.54
CA VAL A 222 -16.53 -6.30 1.67
C VAL A 222 -15.82 -7.55 1.15
N GLY A 223 -15.51 -7.58 -0.15
CA GLY A 223 -14.91 -8.76 -0.76
C GLY A 223 -15.90 -9.89 -1.00
N ILE A 224 -15.39 -11.11 -1.03
CA ILE A 224 -16.16 -12.35 -1.15
C ILE A 224 -15.99 -13.12 0.15
N ALA A 225 -17.09 -13.29 0.89
CA ALA A 225 -17.07 -13.99 2.17
C ALA A 225 -16.84 -15.50 1.98
N GLU A 226 -15.92 -16.05 2.72
CA GLU A 226 -15.52 -17.47 2.72
C GLU A 226 -15.27 -17.97 4.16
N VAL A 227 -14.89 -19.21 4.29
CA VAL A 227 -14.39 -19.77 5.54
C VAL A 227 -13.03 -20.41 5.31
N ASP A 228 -12.11 -20.21 6.23
CA ASP A 228 -10.80 -20.84 6.17
C ASP A 228 -10.84 -22.33 6.51
N ALA A 229 -9.68 -23.00 6.47
CA ALA A 229 -9.56 -24.42 6.79
C ALA A 229 -9.95 -24.77 8.25
N PHE A 230 -10.08 -23.77 9.13
CA PHE A 230 -10.45 -23.91 10.53
C PHE A 230 -11.90 -23.47 10.80
N GLY A 231 -12.66 -23.11 9.72
CA GLY A 231 -14.05 -22.66 9.83
C GLY A 231 -14.19 -21.20 10.30
N GLN A 232 -13.13 -20.39 10.25
CA GLN A 232 -13.21 -18.97 10.60
C GLN A 232 -13.64 -18.15 9.39
N PRO A 233 -14.45 -17.10 9.59
CA PRO A 233 -14.84 -16.21 8.51
C PRO A 233 -13.61 -15.44 7.98
N VAL A 234 -13.45 -15.45 6.68
CA VAL A 234 -12.42 -14.73 5.94
C VAL A 234 -13.02 -14.16 4.66
N HIS A 235 -12.35 -13.18 4.08
CA HIS A 235 -12.80 -12.54 2.86
C HIS A 235 -11.70 -12.55 1.80
N THR A 236 -12.04 -13.02 0.61
CA THR A 236 -11.18 -12.88 -0.57
C THR A 236 -11.40 -11.51 -1.18
N VAL A 237 -10.35 -10.70 -1.23
CA VAL A 237 -10.39 -9.32 -1.73
C VAL A 237 -9.27 -9.06 -2.73
N TYR A 238 -9.57 -8.26 -3.74
CA TYR A 238 -8.56 -7.59 -4.55
C TYR A 238 -8.30 -6.20 -3.98
N TYR A 239 -7.03 -5.83 -3.88
CA TYR A 239 -6.63 -4.46 -3.55
C TYR A 239 -6.09 -3.76 -4.77
N GLY A 240 -6.32 -2.46 -4.85
CA GLY A 240 -5.89 -1.67 -5.99
C GLY A 240 -6.20 -0.19 -5.85
N PHE A 241 -6.19 0.48 -6.98
CA PHE A 241 -6.34 1.92 -7.04
C PHE A 241 -7.30 2.29 -8.16
N THR A 242 -8.10 3.34 -7.93
CA THR A 242 -8.92 3.96 -8.96
C THR A 242 -8.65 5.46 -9.00
N ALA A 243 -8.92 6.10 -10.12
CA ALA A 243 -8.92 7.55 -10.25
C ALA A 243 -9.83 8.00 -11.38
N ALA A 244 -10.24 9.25 -11.33
CA ALA A 244 -11.01 9.84 -12.40
C ALA A 244 -10.65 11.32 -12.62
N ASN A 245 -10.94 11.77 -13.82
CA ASN A 245 -11.03 13.16 -14.26
C ASN A 245 -12.43 13.41 -14.84
N GLY A 246 -13.01 14.57 -14.55
CA GLY A 246 -14.16 15.08 -15.24
C GLY A 246 -13.74 16.18 -16.24
N LEU A 247 -14.34 17.35 -16.11
CA LEU A 247 -13.85 18.57 -16.80
C LEU A 247 -12.55 19.08 -16.17
N ALA A 248 -12.35 18.82 -14.88
CA ALA A 248 -11.11 19.00 -14.18
C ALA A 248 -10.16 17.81 -14.45
N MET A 249 -8.86 18.06 -14.55
CA MET A 249 -7.91 17.06 -15.06
C MET A 249 -6.62 17.08 -14.26
N ASP A 250 -6.27 15.91 -13.69
CA ASP A 250 -4.95 15.64 -13.10
C ASP A 250 -4.37 14.31 -13.61
N GLY A 251 -3.07 14.16 -13.51
CA GLY A 251 -2.44 12.85 -13.60
C GLY A 251 -2.47 12.20 -12.21
N HIS A 252 -2.96 10.97 -12.12
CA HIS A 252 -2.95 10.22 -10.87
C HIS A 252 -2.03 9.02 -11.02
N ILE A 253 -0.93 9.01 -10.25
CA ILE A 253 0.13 8.00 -10.40
C ILE A 253 0.42 7.36 -9.05
N ILE A 254 0.36 6.04 -9.01
CA ILE A 254 0.90 5.23 -7.90
C ILE A 254 2.30 4.81 -8.30
N THR A 255 3.26 4.90 -7.38
CA THR A 255 4.66 4.63 -7.69
C THR A 255 5.28 3.68 -6.67
N SER A 256 6.16 2.84 -7.17
CA SER A 256 7.01 1.96 -6.37
C SER A 256 8.42 2.07 -6.91
N ALA A 257 9.43 1.99 -6.02
CA ALA A 257 10.82 2.17 -6.40
C ALA A 257 11.73 1.17 -5.70
N VAL A 258 12.77 0.71 -6.41
CA VAL A 258 13.86 -0.06 -5.83
C VAL A 258 15.19 0.56 -6.23
N PRO A 259 16.15 0.68 -5.30
CA PRO A 259 17.51 1.10 -5.63
C PRO A 259 18.14 0.13 -6.64
N VAL A 260 18.76 0.67 -7.69
CA VAL A 260 19.58 -0.12 -8.62
C VAL A 260 20.96 -0.24 -8.00
N PRO A 261 21.44 -1.45 -7.64
CA PRO A 261 22.79 -1.61 -7.12
C PRO A 261 23.79 -1.14 -8.19
N GLU A 262 24.71 -0.24 -7.79
CA GLU A 262 25.75 0.23 -8.69
C GLU A 262 26.64 -0.94 -9.17
N PRO A 263 27.20 -0.89 -10.38
CA PRO A 263 28.12 -1.92 -10.87
C PRO A 263 29.31 -2.17 -9.93
N SER A 264 29.75 -1.12 -9.21
CA SER A 264 30.76 -1.19 -8.15
C SER A 264 30.34 -2.08 -6.96
N THR A 265 29.06 -2.09 -6.61
CA THR A 265 28.52 -2.96 -5.54
C THR A 265 28.68 -4.43 -5.87
N TYR A 266 28.37 -4.82 -7.12
CA TYR A 266 28.59 -6.20 -7.58
C TYR A 266 30.08 -6.54 -7.67
N ALA A 267 30.92 -5.62 -8.14
CA ALA A 267 32.37 -5.80 -8.19
C ALA A 267 32.95 -5.99 -6.78
N MET A 268 32.53 -5.20 -5.81
CA MET A 268 32.97 -5.33 -4.40
C MET A 268 32.48 -6.64 -3.77
N LEU A 269 31.26 -7.06 -4.05
CA LEU A 269 30.73 -8.35 -3.58
C LEU A 269 31.56 -9.50 -4.13
N LEU A 270 31.83 -9.51 -5.43
CA LEU A 270 32.65 -10.53 -6.09
C LEU A 270 34.09 -10.53 -5.58
N ALA A 271 34.68 -9.34 -5.39
CA ALA A 271 36.01 -9.20 -4.80
C ALA A 271 36.06 -9.75 -3.37
N GLY A 272 35.04 -9.44 -2.55
CA GLY A 272 34.92 -9.95 -1.18
C GLY A 272 34.79 -11.48 -1.14
N LEU A 273 33.95 -12.06 -2.00
CA LEU A 273 33.80 -13.52 -2.13
C LEU A 273 35.10 -14.19 -2.59
N ALA A 274 35.80 -13.60 -3.56
CA ALA A 274 37.11 -14.09 -4.01
C ALA A 274 38.14 -14.08 -2.88
N LEU A 275 38.20 -13.00 -2.08
CA LEU A 275 39.10 -12.87 -0.94
C LEU A 275 38.80 -13.94 0.13
N LEU A 276 37.53 -14.13 0.48
CA LEU A 276 37.10 -15.17 1.42
C LEU A 276 37.48 -16.57 0.93
N SER A 277 37.28 -16.84 -0.36
CA SER A 277 37.67 -18.12 -0.98
C SER A 277 39.19 -18.36 -0.91
N ALA A 278 39.97 -17.32 -1.16
CA ALA A 278 41.44 -17.39 -1.05
C ALA A 278 41.92 -17.64 0.38
N MET A 279 41.28 -16.98 1.35
CA MET A 279 41.60 -17.20 2.79
C MET A 279 41.23 -18.60 3.26
N ALA A 280 40.07 -19.14 2.82
CA ALA A 280 39.67 -20.50 3.12
C ALA A 280 40.67 -21.55 2.60
N ARG A 281 41.16 -21.37 1.36
CA ARG A 281 42.15 -22.26 0.75
C ARG A 281 43.49 -22.23 1.51
N ARG A 282 43.93 -21.10 2.05
CA ARG A 282 45.18 -21.00 2.85
C ARG A 282 45.10 -21.77 4.17
N ARG A 283 43.90 -21.92 4.75
CA ARG A 283 43.71 -22.65 6.01
C ARG A 283 43.70 -24.17 5.86
N THR A 284 43.48 -24.66 4.62
CA THR A 284 43.41 -26.13 4.33
C THR A 284 44.71 -26.71 3.79
N SER A 285 45.82 -25.91 3.66
CA SER A 285 47.11 -26.46 3.29
C SER A 285 47.69 -27.24 4.47
N PRO A 286 47.87 -28.58 4.39
CA PRO A 286 48.47 -29.35 5.44
C PRO A 286 49.95 -28.94 5.58
N ALA A 287 50.38 -28.69 6.82
CA ALA A 287 51.82 -28.58 7.12
C ALA A 287 52.50 -29.91 6.75
N CYS A 288 53.36 -29.90 5.75
CA CYS A 288 54.24 -31.03 5.49
C CYS A 288 55.14 -31.18 6.73
N LEU A 289 54.82 -32.16 7.58
CA LEU A 289 55.74 -32.67 8.59
C LEU A 289 56.85 -33.38 7.82
N GLY A 290 58.01 -32.72 7.69
CA GLY A 290 59.23 -33.35 7.25
C GLY A 290 59.75 -34.30 8.33
N VAL A 291 60.02 -35.51 7.95
CA VAL A 291 60.76 -36.51 8.70
C VAL A 291 62.24 -36.33 8.42
#